data_a03392cde2d64e0109a3b0d23dc1f5f4
#
_entry.id   a03392cde2d64e0109a3b0d23dc1f5f4
#
_cell.length_a   1.000
_cell.length_b   1.000
_cell.length_c   1.000
_cell.angle_alpha   90.00
_cell.angle_beta   90.00
_cell.angle_gamma   90.00
#
_symmetry.space_group_name_H-M   'P 1'
#
loop_
_entity.id
_entity.type
_entity.pdbx_description
1 polymer ?
#
loop_
_entity_poly.entity_id
_entity_poly.type
_entity_poly.pdbx_seq_one_letter_code
_entity_poly.pdbx_strand_id
1 'polypeptide(L)'
;MATHTITLHPSNTTVAVPTGALITEALREAGLDVAQPCGGQGRCGRCAVVVEAGNVRRRSTIRLSGADLEAGYALACQTVIEGDATLLVPEQEKIERRLVTDKTARKVGVPFPYDPARDQTVRAFPLSLDEPTLTDTVDDYARLERSLAAHGIRNLDVPLPILQTLGPRLRDANWQVTAIVETDNWRRPDGPPRLIDLVGQSHGQAQGQSHGIAPTESVRADPRVGPPTYGVAIDIGTTTVTVYLVNLLTGEAVDAAAEYNGQIRRGEDVISRIIYASKNNGLGEMGALVRSTINEVIERLAQRNHVEQKQIYKATVVGNTTMMHLFLGLPPASIRLTPYIPTVNHPLPLLASDLGLDIHPLATVDCLPGVASYVGADITGGVLACGLAEADALTLFIDVGTNGEMVLGTRDWLVTCACSAGPAFEGAGVVCGMRATRGAIEEVWINSQTFEPTYRVIGET
;
A
#
# COMPACT_ATOMS: atom_id res chain seq x y z
N MET A 1 34.41 -18.07 -10.17
CA MET A 1 33.52 -19.21 -9.86
C MET A 1 33.07 -19.79 -11.18
N ALA A 2 32.90 -21.13 -11.27
CA ALA A 2 32.37 -21.73 -12.49
C ALA A 2 30.94 -21.24 -12.73
N THR A 3 30.59 -21.00 -14.00
CA THR A 3 29.26 -20.56 -14.41
C THR A 3 28.60 -21.68 -15.18
N HIS A 4 27.33 -21.93 -14.93
CA HIS A 4 26.53 -23.00 -15.54
C HIS A 4 25.41 -22.42 -16.37
N THR A 5 25.10 -23.08 -17.48
CA THR A 5 24.01 -22.73 -18.38
C THR A 5 22.74 -23.50 -17.95
N ILE A 6 21.67 -22.74 -17.67
CA ILE A 6 20.37 -23.30 -17.32
C ILE A 6 19.39 -23.02 -18.44
N THR A 7 18.81 -24.06 -19.00
CA THR A 7 17.75 -24.01 -20.01
C THR A 7 16.40 -24.18 -19.34
N LEU A 8 15.46 -23.29 -19.62
CA LEU A 8 14.15 -23.21 -18.98
C LEU A 8 13.05 -23.54 -19.99
N HIS A 9 12.32 -24.62 -19.79
CA HIS A 9 11.14 -24.98 -20.57
C HIS A 9 9.85 -24.51 -19.90
N PRO A 10 8.79 -24.19 -20.64
CA PRO A 10 8.65 -24.33 -22.11
C PRO A 10 9.19 -23.10 -22.91
N SER A 11 9.70 -22.03 -22.25
CA SER A 11 10.14 -20.79 -22.91
C SER A 11 11.41 -20.94 -23.76
N ASN A 12 12.18 -22.03 -23.57
CA ASN A 12 13.52 -22.23 -24.13
C ASN A 12 14.51 -21.10 -23.82
N THR A 13 14.27 -20.37 -22.72
CA THR A 13 15.16 -19.30 -22.27
C THR A 13 16.39 -19.91 -21.62
N THR A 14 17.57 -19.36 -21.89
CA THR A 14 18.82 -19.77 -21.26
C THR A 14 19.38 -18.64 -20.40
N VAL A 15 19.85 -19.00 -19.20
CA VAL A 15 20.52 -18.08 -18.28
C VAL A 15 21.81 -18.69 -17.75
N ALA A 16 22.75 -17.84 -17.40
CA ALA A 16 24.04 -18.27 -16.86
C ALA A 16 24.11 -17.88 -15.36
N VAL A 17 24.32 -18.88 -14.49
CA VAL A 17 24.40 -18.68 -13.05
C VAL A 17 25.64 -19.32 -12.45
N PRO A 18 26.17 -18.79 -11.33
CA PRO A 18 27.35 -19.38 -10.68
C PRO A 18 27.00 -20.70 -9.99
N THR A 19 28.01 -21.57 -9.83
CA THR A 19 27.89 -22.76 -8.99
C THR A 19 27.40 -22.38 -7.58
N GLY A 20 26.41 -23.11 -7.08
CA GLY A 20 25.83 -22.84 -5.75
C GLY A 20 24.62 -21.94 -5.74
N ALA A 21 24.26 -21.32 -6.88
CA ALA A 21 23.03 -20.57 -7.02
C ALA A 21 21.79 -21.45 -6.81
N LEU A 22 20.72 -20.88 -6.29
CA LEU A 22 19.42 -21.55 -6.19
C LEU A 22 18.71 -21.52 -7.55
N ILE A 23 17.89 -22.53 -7.84
CA ILE A 23 17.04 -22.50 -9.04
C ILE A 23 16.17 -21.25 -9.09
N THR A 24 15.67 -20.76 -7.95
CA THR A 24 14.90 -19.50 -7.89
C THR A 24 15.70 -18.27 -8.34
N GLU A 25 17.01 -18.26 -8.22
CA GLU A 25 17.87 -17.19 -8.71
C GLU A 25 17.99 -17.25 -10.23
N ALA A 26 18.17 -18.45 -10.80
CA ALA A 26 18.16 -18.67 -12.25
C ALA A 26 16.82 -18.26 -12.89
N LEU A 27 15.71 -18.64 -12.27
CA LEU A 27 14.37 -18.25 -12.74
C LEU A 27 14.17 -16.74 -12.74
N ARG A 28 14.62 -16.05 -11.69
CA ARG A 28 14.55 -14.59 -11.61
C ARG A 28 15.39 -13.92 -12.68
N GLU A 29 16.60 -14.40 -12.95
CA GLU A 29 17.47 -13.92 -14.01
C GLU A 29 16.82 -14.04 -15.39
N ALA A 30 16.03 -15.12 -15.59
CA ALA A 30 15.23 -15.34 -16.79
C ALA A 30 13.93 -14.50 -16.85
N GLY A 31 13.63 -13.70 -15.85
CA GLY A 31 12.37 -12.97 -15.76
C GLY A 31 11.15 -13.82 -15.43
N LEU A 32 11.37 -15.08 -14.99
CA LEU A 32 10.31 -16.01 -14.58
C LEU A 32 10.06 -15.90 -13.07
N ASP A 33 8.81 -15.72 -12.68
CA ASP A 33 8.41 -15.62 -11.29
C ASP A 33 7.77 -16.91 -10.79
N VAL A 34 8.30 -17.46 -9.70
CA VAL A 34 7.78 -18.65 -9.04
C VAL A 34 7.34 -18.29 -7.62
N ALA A 35 6.11 -18.66 -7.29
CA ALA A 35 5.55 -18.36 -5.97
C ALA A 35 6.33 -19.03 -4.83
N GLN A 36 6.65 -18.26 -3.80
CA GLN A 36 7.37 -18.71 -2.61
C GLN A 36 6.64 -18.31 -1.31
N PRO A 37 5.38 -18.71 -1.11
CA PRO A 37 4.53 -18.23 -0.01
C PRO A 37 5.08 -18.58 1.39
N CYS A 38 5.98 -19.56 1.50
CA CYS A 38 6.67 -19.86 2.75
C CYS A 38 7.99 -19.09 2.95
N GLY A 39 8.24 -18.02 2.20
CA GLY A 39 9.49 -17.25 2.28
C GLY A 39 10.73 -18.05 1.84
N GLY A 40 10.56 -19.01 0.94
CA GLY A 40 11.66 -19.85 0.44
C GLY A 40 12.17 -20.88 1.46
N GLN A 41 11.34 -21.34 2.40
CA GLN A 41 11.71 -22.30 3.44
C GLN A 41 11.52 -23.78 3.01
N GLY A 42 10.99 -24.03 1.80
CA GLY A 42 10.71 -25.38 1.30
C GLY A 42 9.50 -26.06 1.94
N ARG A 43 8.65 -25.33 2.68
CA ARG A 43 7.55 -25.89 3.46
C ARG A 43 6.22 -26.02 2.71
N CYS A 44 6.02 -25.24 1.63
CA CYS A 44 4.72 -25.16 0.93
C CYS A 44 4.63 -26.00 -0.33
N GLY A 45 5.76 -26.33 -0.97
CA GLY A 45 5.80 -27.07 -2.24
C GLY A 45 5.48 -26.24 -3.50
N ARG A 46 5.01 -25.00 -3.36
CA ARG A 46 4.52 -24.15 -4.46
C ARG A 46 5.58 -23.76 -5.51
N CYS A 47 6.85 -23.81 -5.15
CA CYS A 47 7.97 -23.51 -6.06
C CYS A 47 8.52 -24.78 -6.74
N ALA A 48 7.74 -25.83 -6.89
CA ALA A 48 8.18 -27.07 -7.52
C ALA A 48 8.43 -26.84 -9.02
N VAL A 49 9.57 -27.36 -9.51
CA VAL A 49 9.97 -27.42 -10.92
C VAL A 49 10.40 -28.83 -11.22
N VAL A 50 10.47 -29.23 -12.50
CA VAL A 50 10.99 -30.53 -12.88
C VAL A 50 12.40 -30.35 -13.44
N VAL A 51 13.36 -31.13 -12.94
CA VAL A 51 14.72 -31.22 -13.46
C VAL A 51 14.71 -32.30 -14.53
N GLU A 52 14.68 -31.90 -15.80
CA GLU A 52 14.65 -32.83 -16.94
C GLU A 52 16.04 -33.41 -17.22
N ALA A 53 17.08 -32.61 -17.00
CA ALA A 53 18.47 -33.05 -17.16
C ALA A 53 19.42 -32.16 -16.34
N GLY A 54 20.61 -32.68 -16.05
CA GLY A 54 21.68 -31.88 -15.46
C GLY A 54 21.97 -32.19 -13.99
N ASN A 55 22.90 -31.42 -13.40
CA ASN A 55 23.39 -31.66 -12.06
C ASN A 55 22.92 -30.61 -11.07
N VAL A 56 22.02 -31.01 -10.17
CA VAL A 56 21.47 -30.17 -9.11
C VAL A 56 21.47 -30.94 -7.77
N ARG A 57 21.60 -30.19 -6.67
CA ARG A 57 21.54 -30.75 -5.32
C ARG A 57 20.34 -30.23 -4.55
N ARG A 58 19.41 -31.10 -4.20
CA ARG A 58 18.24 -30.82 -3.38
C ARG A 58 18.63 -30.73 -1.91
N ARG A 59 18.43 -29.54 -1.27
CA ARG A 59 18.65 -29.33 0.17
C ARG A 59 17.49 -29.83 1.02
N SER A 60 16.30 -29.88 0.45
CA SER A 60 15.07 -30.35 1.10
C SER A 60 14.14 -30.99 0.10
N THR A 61 13.50 -32.09 0.51
CA THR A 61 12.49 -32.81 -0.25
C THR A 61 11.19 -33.01 0.53
N ILE A 62 11.04 -32.26 1.65
CA ILE A 62 9.97 -32.46 2.66
C ILE A 62 8.54 -32.39 2.11
N ARG A 63 8.33 -31.80 0.94
CA ARG A 63 7.04 -31.66 0.27
C ARG A 63 6.95 -32.40 -1.06
N LEU A 64 7.91 -33.28 -1.32
CA LEU A 64 7.95 -34.12 -2.52
C LEU A 64 7.76 -35.56 -2.09
N SER A 65 6.84 -36.25 -2.74
CA SER A 65 6.67 -37.68 -2.57
C SER A 65 7.81 -38.48 -3.26
N GLY A 66 7.89 -39.75 -2.99
CA GLY A 66 8.85 -40.64 -3.72
C GLY A 66 8.60 -40.59 -5.23
N ALA A 67 7.34 -40.62 -5.66
CA ALA A 67 6.96 -40.52 -7.06
C ALA A 67 7.36 -39.16 -7.70
N ASP A 68 7.24 -38.07 -6.96
CA ASP A 68 7.69 -36.74 -7.43
C ASP A 68 9.20 -36.73 -7.65
N LEU A 69 9.96 -37.32 -6.74
CA LEU A 69 11.42 -37.38 -6.86
C LEU A 69 11.85 -38.24 -8.06
N GLU A 70 11.17 -39.36 -8.32
CA GLU A 70 11.39 -40.20 -9.50
C GLU A 70 11.00 -39.46 -10.80
N ALA A 71 9.96 -38.64 -10.78
CA ALA A 71 9.54 -37.76 -11.88
C ALA A 71 10.43 -36.51 -12.06
N GLY A 72 11.48 -36.35 -11.26
CA GLY A 72 12.46 -35.28 -11.40
C GLY A 72 12.09 -33.99 -10.67
N TYR A 73 10.98 -33.92 -9.90
CA TYR A 73 10.60 -32.70 -9.19
C TYR A 73 11.65 -32.23 -8.18
N ALA A 74 11.75 -30.91 -8.07
CA ALA A 74 12.64 -30.23 -7.14
C ALA A 74 11.99 -28.94 -6.63
N LEU A 75 12.20 -28.62 -5.36
CA LEU A 75 11.77 -27.31 -4.81
C LEU A 75 12.79 -26.24 -5.21
N ALA A 76 12.44 -25.35 -6.12
CA ALA A 76 13.35 -24.36 -6.67
C ALA A 76 14.04 -23.50 -5.58
N CYS A 77 13.34 -23.18 -4.50
CA CYS A 77 13.89 -22.42 -3.36
C CYS A 77 14.86 -23.24 -2.47
N GLN A 78 14.94 -24.56 -2.65
CA GLN A 78 15.76 -25.48 -1.86
C GLN A 78 16.64 -26.36 -2.73
N THR A 79 16.85 -25.99 -4.00
CA THR A 79 17.69 -26.78 -4.92
C THR A 79 18.79 -25.91 -5.48
N VAL A 80 20.00 -26.38 -5.33
CA VAL A 80 21.26 -25.73 -5.71
C VAL A 80 21.72 -26.26 -7.07
N ILE A 81 22.18 -25.37 -7.92
CA ILE A 81 22.77 -25.67 -9.23
C ILE A 81 24.24 -26.02 -9.03
N GLU A 82 24.65 -27.22 -9.50
CA GLU A 82 26.02 -27.72 -9.42
C GLU A 82 26.61 -28.00 -10.81
N GLY A 83 25.81 -27.88 -11.88
CA GLY A 83 26.22 -28.08 -13.27
C GLY A 83 25.18 -27.50 -14.22
N ASP A 84 25.44 -27.63 -15.52
CA ASP A 84 24.43 -27.28 -16.53
C ASP A 84 23.17 -28.13 -16.30
N ALA A 85 21.99 -27.50 -16.50
CA ALA A 85 20.73 -28.18 -16.26
C ALA A 85 19.62 -27.67 -17.16
N THR A 86 18.64 -28.56 -17.44
CA THR A 86 17.39 -28.24 -18.12
C THR A 86 16.24 -28.41 -17.14
N LEU A 87 15.45 -27.37 -16.99
CA LEU A 87 14.36 -27.27 -16.02
C LEU A 87 13.04 -27.00 -16.74
N LEU A 88 12.02 -27.81 -16.47
CA LEU A 88 10.65 -27.47 -16.82
C LEU A 88 10.00 -26.71 -15.67
N VAL A 89 9.53 -25.50 -15.96
CA VAL A 89 8.78 -24.65 -15.03
C VAL A 89 7.29 -24.86 -15.29
N PRO A 90 6.54 -25.52 -14.41
CA PRO A 90 5.11 -25.70 -14.56
C PRO A 90 4.38 -24.34 -14.59
N GLU A 91 3.24 -24.31 -15.26
CA GLU A 91 2.40 -23.11 -15.25
C GLU A 91 2.02 -22.74 -13.81
N GLN A 92 2.32 -21.50 -13.44
CA GLN A 92 2.04 -21.01 -12.09
C GLN A 92 0.57 -20.64 -11.96
N GLU A 93 -0.02 -21.01 -10.84
CA GLU A 93 -1.39 -20.67 -10.51
C GLU A 93 -1.56 -19.13 -10.50
N LYS A 94 -2.35 -18.61 -11.42
CA LYS A 94 -2.68 -17.17 -11.46
C LYS A 94 -3.62 -16.89 -10.31
N ILE A 95 -3.17 -16.12 -9.33
CA ILE A 95 -4.07 -15.58 -8.29
C ILE A 95 -5.03 -14.63 -9.01
N GLU A 96 -6.30 -15.00 -9.10
CA GLU A 96 -7.34 -14.08 -9.61
C GLU A 96 -7.42 -12.87 -8.67
N ARG A 97 -7.04 -11.69 -9.18
CA ARG A 97 -6.84 -10.46 -8.41
C ARG A 97 -8.13 -9.65 -8.17
N ARG A 98 -9.32 -10.22 -8.33
CA ARG A 98 -10.56 -9.49 -8.09
C ARG A 98 -11.12 -9.80 -6.71
N LEU A 99 -10.94 -8.85 -5.78
CA LEU A 99 -11.69 -8.82 -4.54
C LEU A 99 -13.12 -8.35 -4.81
N VAL A 100 -14.10 -9.08 -4.28
CA VAL A 100 -15.54 -8.77 -4.43
C VAL A 100 -15.93 -7.52 -3.61
N THR A 101 -15.03 -7.00 -2.78
CA THR A 101 -15.27 -5.95 -1.78
C THR A 101 -15.37 -4.52 -2.32
N ASP A 102 -15.25 -4.28 -3.63
CA ASP A 102 -15.40 -2.94 -4.24
C ASP A 102 -16.78 -2.27 -3.96
N LYS A 103 -17.74 -2.98 -3.36
CA LYS A 103 -19.10 -2.45 -3.14
C LYS A 103 -19.39 -2.00 -1.71
N THR A 104 -18.58 -2.35 -0.72
CA THR A 104 -18.89 -2.16 0.71
C THR A 104 -18.25 -0.92 1.34
N ALA A 105 -17.29 -0.28 0.70
CA ALA A 105 -16.49 0.80 1.29
C ALA A 105 -17.09 2.22 1.17
N ARG A 106 -18.38 2.37 0.82
CA ARG A 106 -18.96 3.66 0.42
C ARG A 106 -19.39 4.62 1.53
N LYS A 107 -19.35 4.23 2.81
CA LYS A 107 -19.69 5.14 3.92
C LYS A 107 -18.75 4.93 5.09
N VAL A 108 -17.75 5.79 5.18
CA VAL A 108 -16.92 5.91 6.38
C VAL A 108 -17.52 7.03 7.23
N GLY A 109 -18.01 6.68 8.42
CA GLY A 109 -18.41 7.66 9.43
C GLY A 109 -17.18 8.02 10.27
N VAL A 110 -16.98 9.31 10.53
CA VAL A 110 -15.96 9.77 11.49
C VAL A 110 -16.59 9.75 12.89
N PRO A 111 -16.05 9.01 13.87
CA PRO A 111 -16.65 8.80 15.20
C PRO A 111 -16.46 9.99 16.16
N PHE A 112 -15.78 11.04 15.73
CA PHE A 112 -15.45 12.23 16.53
C PHE A 112 -15.78 13.49 15.73
N PRO A 113 -15.95 14.67 16.43
CA PRO A 113 -16.15 15.94 15.74
C PRO A 113 -14.96 16.26 14.85
N TYR A 114 -15.22 16.43 13.57
CA TYR A 114 -14.21 16.72 12.55
C TYR A 114 -14.69 17.87 11.66
N ASP A 115 -13.88 18.92 11.55
CA ASP A 115 -14.11 20.05 10.67
C ASP A 115 -12.97 20.13 9.63
N PRO A 116 -13.20 19.77 8.36
CA PRO A 116 -12.16 19.79 7.34
C PRO A 116 -11.53 21.18 7.16
N ALA A 117 -12.28 22.26 7.39
CA ALA A 117 -11.74 23.62 7.27
C ALA A 117 -10.71 23.94 8.36
N ARG A 118 -10.81 23.32 9.54
CA ARG A 118 -9.91 23.53 10.67
C ARG A 118 -8.88 22.40 10.80
N ASP A 119 -9.33 21.16 10.66
CA ASP A 119 -8.55 19.98 11.07
C ASP A 119 -7.70 19.39 9.92
N GLN A 120 -7.94 19.83 8.66
CA GLN A 120 -7.08 19.45 7.54
C GLN A 120 -5.74 20.16 7.58
N THR A 121 -4.67 19.38 7.46
CA THR A 121 -3.30 19.90 7.43
C THR A 121 -2.87 20.38 6.04
N VAL A 122 -3.49 19.89 4.96
CA VAL A 122 -3.25 20.33 3.58
C VAL A 122 -4.46 21.15 3.11
N ARG A 123 -4.23 22.42 2.77
CA ARG A 123 -5.29 23.38 2.45
C ARG A 123 -5.01 24.08 1.14
N ALA A 124 -6.08 24.42 0.42
CA ALA A 124 -6.03 25.16 -0.83
C ALA A 124 -6.38 26.63 -0.57
N PHE A 125 -5.55 27.54 -1.07
CA PHE A 125 -5.74 28.98 -0.97
C PHE A 125 -5.84 29.58 -2.38
N PRO A 126 -7.06 29.94 -2.86
CA PRO A 126 -7.22 30.69 -4.09
C PRO A 126 -6.65 32.10 -3.91
N LEU A 127 -5.77 32.50 -4.79
CA LEU A 127 -5.03 33.77 -4.70
C LEU A 127 -5.15 34.54 -6.01
N SER A 128 -5.32 35.86 -5.87
CA SER A 128 -5.14 36.83 -6.95
C SER A 128 -3.95 37.70 -6.58
N LEU A 129 -2.85 37.56 -7.30
CA LEU A 129 -1.65 38.35 -7.06
C LEU A 129 -1.63 39.56 -7.98
N ASP A 130 -1.09 40.67 -7.47
CA ASP A 130 -0.85 41.85 -8.29
C ASP A 130 0.26 41.61 -9.31
N GLU A 131 0.07 42.02 -10.55
CA GLU A 131 1.11 41.96 -11.56
C GLU A 131 2.26 42.93 -11.22
N PRO A 132 3.53 42.56 -11.55
CA PRO A 132 4.66 43.49 -11.35
C PRO A 132 4.53 44.71 -12.25
N THR A 133 4.88 45.87 -11.70
CA THR A 133 4.91 47.16 -12.41
C THR A 133 6.27 47.83 -12.22
N LEU A 134 6.53 48.90 -12.97
CA LEU A 134 7.76 49.67 -12.79
C LEU A 134 7.86 50.33 -11.42
N THR A 135 6.76 50.46 -10.69
CA THR A 135 6.70 51.04 -9.33
C THR A 135 6.54 49.95 -8.24
N ASP A 136 6.19 48.72 -8.60
CA ASP A 136 6.20 47.56 -7.71
C ASP A 136 7.08 46.43 -8.31
N THR A 137 8.35 46.51 -7.96
CA THR A 137 9.41 45.57 -8.47
C THR A 137 9.72 44.45 -7.48
N VAL A 138 8.80 44.15 -6.57
CA VAL A 138 8.92 43.04 -5.62
C VAL A 138 8.97 41.70 -6.40
N ASP A 139 9.80 40.77 -5.97
CA ASP A 139 9.96 39.47 -6.61
C ASP A 139 8.71 38.58 -6.46
N ASP A 140 8.64 37.55 -7.30
CA ASP A 140 7.49 36.66 -7.40
C ASP A 140 7.20 35.88 -6.10
N TYR A 141 8.25 35.49 -5.38
CA TYR A 141 8.12 34.78 -4.10
C TYR A 141 7.52 35.69 -3.02
N ALA A 142 8.05 36.90 -2.88
CA ALA A 142 7.52 37.87 -1.91
C ALA A 142 6.07 38.31 -2.22
N ARG A 143 5.66 38.33 -3.51
CA ARG A 143 4.27 38.54 -3.90
C ARG A 143 3.36 37.42 -3.42
N LEU A 144 3.82 36.17 -3.62
CA LEU A 144 3.11 34.99 -3.13
C LEU A 144 2.98 35.00 -1.60
N GLU A 145 4.07 35.28 -0.87
CA GLU A 145 4.03 35.41 0.60
C GLU A 145 3.11 36.52 1.08
N ARG A 146 3.14 37.66 0.42
CA ARG A 146 2.23 38.79 0.74
C ARG A 146 0.77 38.41 0.60
N SER A 147 0.43 37.70 -0.47
CA SER A 147 -0.93 37.21 -0.72
C SER A 147 -1.36 36.16 0.31
N LEU A 148 -0.50 35.21 0.63
CA LEU A 148 -0.76 34.17 1.64
C LEU A 148 -0.83 34.74 3.07
N ALA A 149 -0.11 35.81 3.36
CA ALA A 149 -0.15 36.48 4.68
C ALA A 149 -1.55 37.00 5.01
N ALA A 150 -2.35 37.39 4.00
CA ALA A 150 -3.76 37.78 4.18
C ALA A 150 -4.63 36.59 4.68
N HIS A 151 -4.21 35.37 4.42
CA HIS A 151 -4.83 34.12 4.89
C HIS A 151 -4.20 33.59 6.18
N GLY A 152 -3.31 34.37 6.84
CA GLY A 152 -2.63 33.97 8.07
C GLY A 152 -1.39 33.08 7.86
N ILE A 153 -1.02 32.77 6.62
CA ILE A 153 0.15 31.96 6.28
C ILE A 153 1.38 32.88 6.18
N ARG A 154 2.39 32.63 7.02
CA ARG A 154 3.63 33.41 7.09
C ARG A 154 4.85 32.49 7.09
N ASN A 155 5.99 33.01 6.67
CA ASN A 155 7.26 32.27 6.62
C ASN A 155 7.15 30.98 5.81
N LEU A 156 6.61 31.06 4.59
CA LEU A 156 6.33 29.91 3.73
C LEU A 156 7.62 29.20 3.34
N ASP A 157 7.72 27.90 3.63
CA ASP A 157 8.75 27.02 3.09
C ASP A 157 8.39 26.62 1.66
N VAL A 158 9.21 27.05 0.68
CA VAL A 158 8.98 26.75 -0.74
C VAL A 158 10.09 25.84 -1.25
N PRO A 159 9.78 24.56 -1.54
CA PRO A 159 10.76 23.63 -2.11
C PRO A 159 11.35 24.10 -3.43
N LEU A 160 12.63 23.84 -3.64
CA LEU A 160 13.35 24.26 -4.84
C LEU A 160 12.65 23.90 -6.16
N PRO A 161 12.05 22.71 -6.36
CA PRO A 161 11.32 22.39 -7.59
C PRO A 161 10.17 23.35 -7.90
N ILE A 162 9.51 23.91 -6.87
CA ILE A 162 8.45 24.90 -7.05
C ILE A 162 9.07 26.26 -7.37
N LEU A 163 10.11 26.68 -6.66
CA LEU A 163 10.80 27.94 -6.94
C LEU A 163 11.30 28.01 -8.40
N GLN A 164 11.82 26.92 -8.93
CA GLN A 164 12.31 26.84 -10.31
C GLN A 164 11.21 27.08 -11.37
N THR A 165 9.95 26.86 -11.02
CA THR A 165 8.80 27.00 -11.92
C THR A 165 7.85 28.14 -11.51
N LEU A 166 8.10 28.81 -10.38
CA LEU A 166 7.20 29.81 -9.79
C LEU A 166 6.88 30.95 -10.77
N GLY A 167 7.92 31.60 -11.29
CA GLY A 167 7.75 32.75 -12.19
C GLY A 167 6.95 32.43 -13.46
N PRO A 168 7.29 31.39 -14.24
CA PRO A 168 6.47 30.95 -15.36
C PRO A 168 5.03 30.63 -14.96
N ARG A 169 4.81 29.83 -13.91
CA ARG A 169 3.46 29.44 -13.46
C ARG A 169 2.57 30.63 -13.12
N LEU A 170 3.10 31.65 -12.44
CA LEU A 170 2.33 32.87 -12.12
C LEU A 170 1.91 33.62 -13.38
N ARG A 171 2.82 33.76 -14.36
CA ARG A 171 2.54 34.48 -15.61
C ARG A 171 1.58 33.72 -16.51
N ASP A 172 1.76 32.40 -16.68
CA ASP A 172 0.89 31.55 -17.48
C ASP A 172 -0.54 31.51 -16.92
N ALA A 173 -0.69 31.66 -15.59
CA ALA A 173 -1.97 31.73 -14.91
C ALA A 173 -2.54 33.16 -14.81
N ASN A 174 -1.94 34.16 -15.46
CA ASN A 174 -2.33 35.57 -15.32
C ASN A 174 -2.50 36.00 -13.85
N TRP A 175 -1.55 35.55 -13.00
CA TRP A 175 -1.50 35.86 -11.57
C TRP A 175 -2.71 35.37 -10.75
N GLN A 176 -3.54 34.49 -11.34
CA GLN A 176 -4.67 33.83 -10.69
C GLN A 176 -4.29 32.36 -10.41
N VAL A 177 -3.92 32.07 -9.17
CA VAL A 177 -3.41 30.75 -8.78
C VAL A 177 -4.08 30.25 -7.51
N THR A 178 -4.04 28.93 -7.32
CA THR A 178 -4.37 28.33 -6.02
C THR A 178 -3.09 27.72 -5.46
N ALA A 179 -2.71 28.19 -4.27
CA ALA A 179 -1.60 27.60 -3.52
C ALA A 179 -2.10 26.43 -2.68
N ILE A 180 -1.48 25.27 -2.84
CA ILE A 180 -1.71 24.10 -1.99
C ILE A 180 -0.63 24.10 -0.91
N VAL A 181 -1.03 24.28 0.33
CA VAL A 181 -0.13 24.50 1.47
C VAL A 181 -0.40 23.48 2.56
N GLU A 182 0.65 22.84 3.04
CA GLU A 182 0.63 22.10 4.30
C GLU A 182 0.81 23.11 5.43
N THR A 183 -0.27 23.36 6.19
CA THR A 183 -0.34 24.41 7.19
C THR A 183 0.11 23.96 8.57
N ASP A 184 0.10 22.65 8.80
CA ASP A 184 0.49 22.06 10.07
C ASP A 184 1.15 20.70 9.81
N ASN A 185 2.22 20.44 10.51
CA ASN A 185 2.91 19.16 10.52
C ASN A 185 3.12 18.76 11.98
N TRP A 186 2.43 17.73 12.43
CA TRP A 186 2.44 17.28 13.81
C TRP A 186 3.85 17.01 14.38
N ARG A 187 4.86 16.77 13.53
CA ARG A 187 6.27 16.62 13.93
C ARG A 187 7.06 17.93 13.97
N ARG A 188 6.51 18.98 13.38
CA ARG A 188 7.04 20.33 13.42
C ARG A 188 5.89 21.30 13.71
N PRO A 189 5.23 21.18 14.87
CA PRO A 189 4.07 22.00 15.18
C PRO A 189 4.38 23.51 15.12
N ASP A 190 5.65 23.89 15.35
CA ASP A 190 6.15 25.27 15.22
C ASP A 190 6.92 25.50 13.90
N GLY A 191 6.90 24.53 12.97
CA GLY A 191 7.56 24.64 11.68
C GLY A 191 6.82 25.58 10.73
N PRO A 192 7.53 26.14 9.73
CA PRO A 192 6.88 26.96 8.72
C PRO A 192 5.90 26.15 7.89
N PRO A 193 4.75 26.76 7.46
CA PRO A 193 3.90 26.18 6.44
C PRO A 193 4.68 25.88 5.17
N ARG A 194 4.38 24.76 4.51
CA ARG A 194 5.12 24.32 3.32
C ARG A 194 4.24 24.36 2.07
N LEU A 195 4.72 24.99 1.02
CA LEU A 195 4.06 24.95 -0.29
C LEU A 195 4.26 23.56 -0.93
N ILE A 196 3.16 22.91 -1.26
CA ILE A 196 3.17 21.60 -1.96
C ILE A 196 3.03 21.81 -3.46
N ASP A 197 2.13 22.71 -3.89
CA ASP A 197 1.89 22.98 -5.30
C ASP A 197 1.33 24.39 -5.52
N LEU A 198 1.39 24.84 -6.78
CA LEU A 198 0.80 26.09 -7.25
C LEU A 198 0.05 25.82 -8.54
N VAL A 199 -1.27 25.85 -8.51
CA VAL A 199 -2.16 25.48 -9.64
C VAL A 199 -2.79 26.74 -10.21
N GLY A 200 -2.70 26.95 -11.53
CA GLY A 200 -3.38 28.05 -12.22
C GLY A 200 -4.91 27.89 -12.09
N GLN A 201 -5.61 28.99 -11.83
CA GLN A 201 -7.07 29.00 -11.87
C GLN A 201 -7.50 29.05 -13.34
N SER A 202 -7.91 27.92 -13.92
CA SER A 202 -8.54 27.93 -15.24
C SER A 202 -9.86 28.64 -15.16
N HIS A 203 -10.00 29.77 -15.88
CA HIS A 203 -11.30 30.36 -16.16
C HIS A 203 -12.09 29.32 -16.94
N GLY A 204 -13.23 28.87 -16.38
CA GLY A 204 -14.02 27.79 -16.91
C GLY A 204 -14.42 28.01 -18.38
N GLN A 205 -13.66 27.45 -19.29
CA GLN A 205 -14.08 27.13 -20.63
C GLN A 205 -14.05 25.61 -20.77
N ALA A 206 -15.22 25.02 -20.55
CA ALA A 206 -15.49 23.66 -20.96
C ALA A 206 -15.41 23.57 -22.49
N GLN A 207 -14.28 23.20 -23.06
CA GLN A 207 -14.22 22.63 -24.39
C GLN A 207 -14.32 21.11 -24.28
N GLY A 208 -15.52 20.62 -24.44
CA GLY A 208 -15.82 19.20 -24.49
C GLY A 208 -17.10 18.97 -25.27
N GLN A 209 -17.01 18.90 -26.61
CA GLN A 209 -18.02 18.22 -27.38
C GLN A 209 -17.91 16.72 -27.12
N SER A 210 -18.85 16.14 -26.42
CA SER A 210 -19.10 14.70 -26.45
C SER A 210 -20.60 14.45 -26.35
N HIS A 211 -21.06 13.63 -27.26
CA HIS A 211 -22.44 13.19 -27.41
C HIS A 211 -22.91 12.33 -26.22
N GLY A 212 -24.01 12.75 -25.63
CA GLY A 212 -25.06 11.96 -25.06
C GLY A 212 -24.72 10.88 -24.05
N ILE A 213 -24.78 11.25 -22.76
CA ILE A 213 -25.43 10.53 -21.64
C ILE A 213 -25.42 11.54 -20.48
N ALA A 214 -26.58 11.82 -19.86
CA ALA A 214 -26.69 12.80 -18.79
C ALA A 214 -25.89 12.35 -17.57
N PRO A 215 -25.00 13.21 -17.01
CA PRO A 215 -24.30 12.88 -15.77
C PRO A 215 -25.24 13.14 -14.58
N THR A 216 -25.34 12.15 -13.71
CA THR A 216 -25.72 12.34 -12.30
C THR A 216 -24.88 13.47 -11.72
N GLU A 217 -25.51 14.36 -10.96
CA GLU A 217 -25.00 15.61 -10.39
C GLU A 217 -23.49 15.60 -10.09
N SER A 218 -22.71 16.11 -11.04
CA SER A 218 -21.32 16.49 -10.81
C SER A 218 -21.34 17.72 -9.90
N VAL A 219 -20.65 17.63 -8.74
CA VAL A 219 -20.36 18.78 -7.87
C VAL A 219 -19.72 19.85 -8.76
N ARG A 220 -20.47 20.86 -9.12
CA ARG A 220 -19.94 22.04 -9.81
C ARG A 220 -18.95 22.69 -8.86
N ALA A 221 -17.68 22.76 -9.27
CA ALA A 221 -16.67 23.49 -8.54
C ALA A 221 -17.18 24.93 -8.34
N ASP A 222 -17.42 25.32 -7.08
CA ASP A 222 -17.67 26.72 -6.73
C ASP A 222 -16.34 27.45 -7.00
N PRO A 223 -16.28 28.46 -7.86
CA PRO A 223 -15.06 29.19 -8.17
C PRO A 223 -14.43 29.87 -6.95
N ARG A 224 -15.13 29.89 -5.81
CA ARG A 224 -14.60 30.37 -4.52
C ARG A 224 -13.84 29.32 -3.73
N VAL A 225 -13.87 28.06 -4.15
CA VAL A 225 -13.37 26.91 -3.36
C VAL A 225 -12.03 26.35 -3.91
N GLY A 226 -11.54 26.85 -5.04
CA GLY A 226 -10.30 26.36 -5.66
C GLY A 226 -10.44 24.99 -6.32
N PRO A 227 -9.37 24.46 -6.92
CA PRO A 227 -9.37 23.14 -7.54
C PRO A 227 -9.57 22.04 -6.48
N PRO A 228 -10.22 20.92 -6.84
CA PRO A 228 -10.39 19.81 -5.91
C PRO A 228 -9.02 19.27 -5.47
N THR A 229 -8.86 19.10 -4.18
CA THR A 229 -7.66 18.55 -3.53
C THR A 229 -8.00 17.21 -2.89
N TYR A 230 -7.16 16.22 -3.12
CA TYR A 230 -7.41 14.87 -2.64
C TYR A 230 -6.29 14.38 -1.72
N GLY A 231 -6.64 13.43 -0.87
CA GLY A 231 -5.72 12.62 -0.10
C GLY A 231 -6.07 11.14 -0.26
N VAL A 232 -5.18 10.28 0.18
CA VAL A 232 -5.42 8.83 0.26
C VAL A 232 -5.17 8.32 1.67
N ALA A 233 -6.06 7.45 2.16
CA ALA A 233 -5.85 6.65 3.36
C ALA A 233 -5.56 5.20 2.94
N ILE A 234 -4.44 4.66 3.38
CA ILE A 234 -3.88 3.39 2.92
C ILE A 234 -3.75 2.45 4.11
N ASP A 235 -4.41 1.30 4.03
CA ASP A 235 -4.25 0.19 4.96
C ASP A 235 -3.46 -0.94 4.30
N ILE A 236 -2.27 -1.23 4.85
CA ILE A 236 -1.38 -2.27 4.35
C ILE A 236 -1.55 -3.53 5.19
N GLY A 237 -2.60 -4.28 4.89
CA GLY A 237 -2.80 -5.59 5.49
C GLY A 237 -1.82 -6.64 4.98
N THR A 238 -1.66 -7.74 5.72
CA THR A 238 -0.84 -8.88 5.31
C THR A 238 -1.39 -9.51 4.02
N THR A 239 -2.70 -9.62 3.89
CA THR A 239 -3.35 -10.23 2.73
C THR A 239 -3.81 -9.20 1.72
N THR A 240 -4.35 -8.07 2.16
CA THR A 240 -5.02 -7.08 1.32
C THR A 240 -4.45 -5.70 1.59
N VAL A 241 -4.27 -4.92 0.53
CA VAL A 241 -4.02 -3.47 0.61
C VAL A 241 -5.30 -2.76 0.23
N THR A 242 -5.78 -1.88 1.10
CA THR A 242 -6.98 -1.07 0.87
C THR A 242 -6.61 0.40 0.80
N VAL A 243 -7.16 1.11 -0.17
CA VAL A 243 -6.95 2.56 -0.33
C VAL A 243 -8.29 3.26 -0.44
N TYR A 244 -8.45 4.32 0.32
CA TYR A 244 -9.57 5.26 0.21
C TYR A 244 -9.08 6.56 -0.45
N LEU A 245 -9.84 7.05 -1.42
CA LEU A 245 -9.66 8.38 -1.98
C LEU A 245 -10.54 9.35 -1.19
N VAL A 246 -9.94 10.40 -0.65
CA VAL A 246 -10.61 11.38 0.23
C VAL A 246 -10.55 12.76 -0.40
N ASN A 247 -11.67 13.46 -0.43
CA ASN A 247 -11.72 14.88 -0.77
C ASN A 247 -11.30 15.70 0.46
N LEU A 248 -10.17 16.39 0.39
CA LEU A 248 -9.62 17.15 1.53
C LEU A 248 -10.44 18.40 1.87
N LEU A 249 -11.25 18.92 0.93
CA LEU A 249 -12.10 20.07 1.19
C LEU A 249 -13.33 19.71 2.04
N THR A 250 -13.88 18.49 1.83
CA THR A 250 -15.08 18.05 2.54
C THR A 250 -14.79 17.04 3.66
N GLY A 251 -13.61 16.40 3.63
CA GLY A 251 -13.27 15.29 4.52
C GLY A 251 -13.96 13.98 4.18
N GLU A 252 -14.71 13.92 3.08
CA GLU A 252 -15.47 12.73 2.69
C GLU A 252 -14.63 11.75 1.88
N ALA A 253 -14.81 10.46 2.14
CA ALA A 253 -14.29 9.41 1.28
C ALA A 253 -15.09 9.40 -0.03
N VAL A 254 -14.41 9.68 -1.13
CA VAL A 254 -14.98 9.70 -2.49
C VAL A 254 -15.21 8.29 -3.01
N ASP A 255 -14.22 7.42 -2.80
CA ASP A 255 -14.21 6.06 -3.30
C ASP A 255 -13.19 5.21 -2.53
N ALA A 256 -13.29 3.89 -2.67
CA ALA A 256 -12.32 2.97 -2.11
C ALA A 256 -12.08 1.79 -3.05
N ALA A 257 -10.88 1.26 -3.02
CA ALA A 257 -10.52 0.04 -3.72
C ALA A 257 -9.52 -0.78 -2.91
N ALA A 258 -9.54 -2.09 -3.14
CA ALA A 258 -8.63 -3.00 -2.48
C ALA A 258 -8.00 -3.96 -3.51
N GLU A 259 -6.80 -4.48 -3.17
CA GLU A 259 -6.09 -5.46 -3.97
C GLU A 259 -5.35 -6.44 -3.04
N TYR A 260 -5.10 -7.64 -3.51
CA TYR A 260 -4.22 -8.55 -2.78
C TYR A 260 -2.80 -7.99 -2.69
N ASN A 261 -2.23 -8.02 -1.49
CA ASN A 261 -0.87 -7.57 -1.26
C ASN A 261 0.11 -8.42 -2.09
N GLY A 262 0.80 -7.80 -3.04
CA GLY A 262 1.74 -8.48 -3.94
C GLY A 262 2.84 -9.28 -3.24
N GLN A 263 3.11 -8.95 -1.96
CA GLN A 263 4.08 -9.66 -1.13
C GLN A 263 3.68 -11.12 -0.81
N ILE A 264 2.41 -11.49 -0.98
CA ILE A 264 1.91 -12.87 -0.74
C ILE A 264 2.72 -13.92 -1.51
N ARG A 265 3.19 -13.58 -2.69
CA ARG A 265 4.02 -14.47 -3.51
C ARG A 265 5.35 -14.86 -2.85
N ARG A 266 5.83 -14.05 -1.89
CA ARG A 266 7.10 -14.21 -1.16
C ARG A 266 6.93 -14.64 0.29
N GLY A 267 5.74 -14.40 0.86
CA GLY A 267 5.38 -14.82 2.21
C GLY A 267 3.87 -14.65 2.46
N GLU A 268 3.19 -15.73 2.84
CA GLU A 268 1.76 -15.68 3.16
C GLU A 268 1.50 -15.01 4.51
N ASP A 269 2.43 -15.14 5.45
CA ASP A 269 2.36 -14.60 6.80
C ASP A 269 3.53 -13.63 7.10
N VAL A 270 3.41 -12.92 8.21
CA VAL A 270 4.39 -11.94 8.68
C VAL A 270 5.78 -12.55 8.84
N ILE A 271 5.89 -13.72 9.46
CA ILE A 271 7.18 -14.39 9.73
C ILE A 271 7.86 -14.81 8.44
N SER A 272 7.11 -15.39 7.50
CA SER A 272 7.62 -15.78 6.19
C SER A 272 8.17 -14.57 5.42
N ARG A 273 7.51 -13.40 5.50
CA ARG A 273 7.97 -12.15 4.89
C ARG A 273 9.25 -11.63 5.53
N ILE A 274 9.35 -11.63 6.85
CA ILE A 274 10.57 -11.25 7.56
C ILE A 274 11.75 -12.15 7.13
N ILE A 275 11.52 -13.47 7.05
CA ILE A 275 12.55 -14.42 6.63
C ILE A 275 12.97 -14.17 5.17
N TYR A 276 12.01 -13.91 4.29
CA TYR A 276 12.31 -13.58 2.89
C TYR A 276 13.09 -12.27 2.77
N ALA A 277 12.63 -11.22 3.42
CA ALA A 277 13.27 -9.91 3.42
C ALA A 277 14.71 -9.93 3.96
N SER A 278 15.02 -10.89 4.85
CA SER A 278 16.35 -11.06 5.43
C SER A 278 17.34 -11.79 4.51
N LYS A 279 16.91 -12.23 3.31
CA LYS A 279 17.74 -12.97 2.34
C LYS A 279 18.08 -12.08 1.14
N ASN A 280 19.35 -12.06 0.74
CA ASN A 280 19.82 -11.35 -0.47
C ASN A 280 19.18 -9.96 -0.63
N ASN A 281 18.55 -9.67 -1.79
CA ASN A 281 17.83 -8.42 -2.06
C ASN A 281 16.33 -8.48 -1.64
N GLY A 282 15.95 -9.41 -0.77
CA GLY A 282 14.55 -9.64 -0.42
C GLY A 282 13.82 -8.43 0.17
N LEU A 283 14.52 -7.58 0.95
CA LEU A 283 13.95 -6.36 1.51
C LEU A 283 13.52 -5.38 0.41
N GLY A 284 14.41 -5.11 -0.55
CA GLY A 284 14.10 -4.22 -1.67
C GLY A 284 12.93 -4.73 -2.51
N GLU A 285 12.90 -6.04 -2.78
CA GLU A 285 11.81 -6.69 -3.52
C GLU A 285 10.48 -6.60 -2.77
N MET A 286 10.45 -6.88 -1.47
CA MET A 286 9.24 -6.78 -0.65
C MET A 286 8.69 -5.36 -0.60
N GLY A 287 9.57 -4.36 -0.46
CA GLY A 287 9.20 -2.95 -0.51
C GLY A 287 8.62 -2.55 -1.88
N ALA A 288 9.25 -2.99 -2.97
CA ALA A 288 8.77 -2.73 -4.33
C ALA A 288 7.39 -3.35 -4.57
N LEU A 289 7.17 -4.59 -4.16
CA LEU A 289 5.88 -5.28 -4.33
C LEU A 289 4.71 -4.57 -3.64
N VAL A 290 4.88 -4.12 -2.40
CA VAL A 290 3.79 -3.44 -1.69
C VAL A 290 3.53 -2.05 -2.28
N ARG A 291 4.57 -1.29 -2.64
CA ARG A 291 4.41 0.02 -3.28
C ARG A 291 3.78 -0.07 -4.67
N SER A 292 4.14 -1.09 -5.47
CA SER A 292 3.46 -1.36 -6.75
C SER A 292 1.98 -1.65 -6.55
N THR A 293 1.63 -2.49 -5.55
CA THR A 293 0.22 -2.78 -5.23
C THR A 293 -0.53 -1.50 -4.85
N ILE A 294 0.06 -0.64 -4.02
CA ILE A 294 -0.54 0.64 -3.62
C ILE A 294 -0.75 1.53 -4.84
N ASN A 295 0.26 1.67 -5.71
CA ASN A 295 0.18 2.52 -6.90
C ASN A 295 -0.87 2.00 -7.90
N GLU A 296 -0.98 0.69 -8.11
CA GLU A 296 -2.02 0.07 -8.94
C GLU A 296 -3.43 0.41 -8.42
N VAL A 297 -3.62 0.42 -7.10
CA VAL A 297 -4.91 0.78 -6.48
C VAL A 297 -5.19 2.28 -6.60
N ILE A 298 -4.18 3.12 -6.36
CA ILE A 298 -4.29 4.59 -6.52
C ILE A 298 -4.64 4.95 -7.96
N GLU A 299 -3.97 4.35 -8.95
CA GLU A 299 -4.24 4.58 -10.37
C GLU A 299 -5.69 4.21 -10.72
N ARG A 300 -6.17 3.05 -10.26
CA ARG A 300 -7.55 2.59 -10.47
C ARG A 300 -8.57 3.55 -9.87
N LEU A 301 -8.33 4.05 -8.66
CA LEU A 301 -9.19 5.05 -8.00
C LEU A 301 -9.19 6.38 -8.76
N ALA A 302 -8.01 6.85 -9.15
CA ALA A 302 -7.84 8.09 -9.87
C ALA A 302 -8.57 8.06 -11.23
N GLN A 303 -8.37 6.99 -12.01
CA GLN A 303 -9.06 6.79 -13.31
C GLN A 303 -10.58 6.71 -13.14
N ARG A 304 -11.08 5.95 -12.16
CA ARG A 304 -12.51 5.73 -11.92
C ARG A 304 -13.24 7.01 -11.49
N ASN A 305 -12.52 7.92 -10.83
CA ASN A 305 -13.08 9.18 -10.32
C ASN A 305 -12.66 10.41 -11.14
N HIS A 306 -11.98 10.22 -12.28
CA HIS A 306 -11.48 11.30 -13.13
C HIS A 306 -10.59 12.30 -12.38
N VAL A 307 -9.76 11.80 -11.46
CA VAL A 307 -8.79 12.56 -10.67
C VAL A 307 -7.40 12.33 -11.26
N GLU A 308 -6.62 13.38 -11.41
CA GLU A 308 -5.21 13.25 -11.72
C GLU A 308 -4.44 12.86 -10.45
N GLN A 309 -3.55 11.88 -10.52
CA GLN A 309 -2.74 11.43 -9.37
C GLN A 309 -1.95 12.59 -8.72
N LYS A 310 -1.55 13.59 -9.54
CA LYS A 310 -0.89 14.82 -9.04
C LYS A 310 -1.78 15.72 -8.19
N GLN A 311 -3.09 15.52 -8.18
CA GLN A 311 -4.04 16.23 -7.30
C GLN A 311 -4.21 15.55 -5.95
N ILE A 312 -3.49 14.46 -5.70
CA ILE A 312 -3.44 13.77 -4.41
C ILE A 312 -2.25 14.30 -3.63
N TYR A 313 -2.51 15.14 -2.62
CA TYR A 313 -1.50 15.93 -1.93
C TYR A 313 -1.14 15.42 -0.53
N LYS A 314 -1.81 14.36 -0.08
CA LYS A 314 -1.55 13.73 1.21
C LYS A 314 -1.81 12.24 1.17
N ALA A 315 -1.00 11.47 1.88
CA ALA A 315 -1.26 10.07 2.17
C ALA A 315 -1.15 9.83 3.69
N THR A 316 -2.09 9.06 4.24
CA THR A 316 -2.01 8.51 5.59
C THR A 316 -1.93 7.00 5.49
N VAL A 317 -0.97 6.39 6.17
CA VAL A 317 -0.67 4.96 6.02
C VAL A 317 -0.74 4.25 7.37
N VAL A 318 -1.47 3.14 7.39
CA VAL A 318 -1.51 2.19 8.52
C VAL A 318 -1.14 0.79 8.05
N GLY A 319 -0.83 -0.07 8.98
CA GLY A 319 -0.55 -1.48 8.79
C GLY A 319 0.17 -2.06 10.00
N ASN A 320 0.26 -3.38 10.07
CA ASN A 320 1.03 -4.00 11.14
C ASN A 320 2.52 -3.63 11.05
N THR A 321 3.25 -3.76 12.15
CA THR A 321 4.64 -3.30 12.27
C THR A 321 5.55 -3.85 11.18
N THR A 322 5.38 -5.10 10.77
CA THR A 322 6.17 -5.70 9.68
C THR A 322 5.83 -5.07 8.33
N MET A 323 4.55 -4.86 8.03
CA MET A 323 4.13 -4.24 6.77
C MET A 323 4.65 -2.81 6.67
N MET A 324 4.62 -2.06 7.76
CA MET A 324 5.19 -0.71 7.82
C MET A 324 6.70 -0.71 7.56
N HIS A 325 7.45 -1.66 8.15
CA HIS A 325 8.89 -1.78 7.90
C HIS A 325 9.19 -2.12 6.44
N LEU A 326 8.47 -3.08 5.85
CA LEU A 326 8.64 -3.46 4.45
C LEU A 326 8.28 -2.34 3.49
N PHE A 327 7.22 -1.60 3.78
CA PHE A 327 6.82 -0.42 2.99
C PHE A 327 7.90 0.67 3.00
N LEU A 328 8.48 0.94 4.18
CA LEU A 328 9.53 1.93 4.38
C LEU A 328 10.93 1.43 3.96
N GLY A 329 11.08 0.16 3.60
CA GLY A 329 12.38 -0.43 3.27
C GLY A 329 13.29 -0.63 4.49
N LEU A 330 12.71 -0.76 5.69
CA LEU A 330 13.44 -0.97 6.94
C LEU A 330 13.63 -2.47 7.22
N PRO A 331 14.82 -2.92 7.68
CA PRO A 331 15.07 -4.32 8.00
C PRO A 331 14.13 -4.84 9.09
N PRO A 332 13.30 -5.88 8.83
CA PRO A 332 12.30 -6.34 9.79
C PRO A 332 12.79 -7.47 10.70
N ALA A 333 14.06 -7.90 10.63
CA ALA A 333 14.56 -9.09 11.33
C ALA A 333 14.41 -9.01 12.85
N SER A 334 14.64 -7.83 13.45
CA SER A 334 14.54 -7.61 14.89
C SER A 334 13.12 -7.73 15.43
N ILE A 335 12.09 -7.56 14.60
CA ILE A 335 10.68 -7.70 14.99
C ILE A 335 10.38 -9.11 15.53
N ARG A 336 11.01 -10.16 14.95
CA ARG A 336 10.79 -11.56 15.33
C ARG A 336 11.86 -12.17 16.23
N LEU A 337 12.92 -11.42 16.54
CA LEU A 337 14.03 -11.89 17.36
C LEU A 337 14.02 -11.18 18.72
N THR A 338 14.22 -11.95 19.79
CA THR A 338 14.33 -11.37 21.13
C THR A 338 15.41 -10.28 21.15
N PRO A 339 15.12 -9.08 21.70
CA PRO A 339 13.97 -8.67 22.52
C PRO A 339 12.76 -8.09 21.75
N TYR A 340 12.61 -8.39 20.46
CA TYR A 340 11.46 -8.00 19.63
C TYR A 340 11.30 -6.47 19.46
N ILE A 341 12.37 -5.79 19.11
CA ILE A 341 12.38 -4.31 18.97
C ILE A 341 12.30 -3.92 17.50
N PRO A 342 11.25 -3.19 17.07
CA PRO A 342 11.18 -2.63 15.73
C PRO A 342 12.20 -1.48 15.57
N THR A 343 12.57 -1.17 14.34
CA THR A 343 13.47 -0.04 14.03
C THR A 343 12.82 1.29 14.43
N VAL A 344 11.52 1.41 14.18
CA VAL A 344 10.74 2.61 14.48
C VAL A 344 9.28 2.24 14.71
N ASN A 345 8.65 2.78 15.75
CA ASN A 345 7.20 2.71 15.95
C ASN A 345 6.48 3.93 15.39
N HIS A 346 7.17 5.03 15.24
CA HIS A 346 6.61 6.34 14.93
C HIS A 346 7.47 7.02 13.85
N PRO A 347 7.30 6.64 12.57
CA PRO A 347 8.07 7.22 11.48
C PRO A 347 7.83 8.73 11.36
N LEU A 348 8.85 9.46 10.91
CA LEU A 348 8.69 10.87 10.54
C LEU A 348 7.82 10.98 9.29
N PRO A 349 7.09 12.10 9.07
CA PRO A 349 6.50 12.38 7.78
C PRO A 349 7.55 12.32 6.67
N LEU A 350 7.19 11.66 5.58
CA LEU A 350 8.03 11.43 4.41
C LEU A 350 7.41 12.13 3.19
N LEU A 351 8.16 12.29 2.13
CA LEU A 351 7.61 12.69 0.84
C LEU A 351 7.19 11.48 0.02
N ALA A 352 6.15 11.63 -0.79
CA ALA A 352 5.71 10.58 -1.70
C ALA A 352 6.82 10.15 -2.68
N SER A 353 7.64 11.11 -3.13
CA SER A 353 8.82 10.85 -3.97
C SER A 353 9.85 9.94 -3.32
N ASP A 354 10.06 10.03 -1.99
CA ASP A 354 11.02 9.19 -1.26
C ASP A 354 10.60 7.73 -1.21
N LEU A 355 9.30 7.49 -1.29
CA LEU A 355 8.68 6.16 -1.22
C LEU A 355 8.29 5.61 -2.60
N GLY A 356 8.38 6.41 -3.67
CA GLY A 356 7.95 6.01 -5.01
C GLY A 356 6.44 5.77 -5.08
N LEU A 357 5.64 6.60 -4.39
CA LEU A 357 4.19 6.62 -4.54
C LEU A 357 3.79 7.52 -5.70
N ASP A 358 2.90 7.04 -6.55
CA ASP A 358 2.42 7.72 -7.76
C ASP A 358 1.29 8.72 -7.43
N ILE A 359 1.59 9.67 -6.54
CA ILE A 359 0.79 10.84 -6.18
C ILE A 359 1.63 12.10 -6.38
N HIS A 360 1.19 13.27 -5.90
CA HIS A 360 2.02 14.47 -6.01
C HIS A 360 3.39 14.26 -5.34
N PRO A 361 4.53 14.51 -6.04
CA PRO A 361 5.86 14.17 -5.52
C PRO A 361 6.20 14.80 -4.16
N LEU A 362 5.67 16.01 -3.91
CA LEU A 362 5.83 16.73 -2.65
C LEU A 362 4.68 16.46 -1.65
N ALA A 363 3.78 15.53 -1.94
CA ALA A 363 2.75 15.13 -0.99
C ALA A 363 3.39 14.53 0.27
N THR A 364 2.85 14.89 1.43
CA THR A 364 3.28 14.30 2.71
C THR A 364 2.65 12.93 2.89
N VAL A 365 3.48 11.98 3.27
CA VAL A 365 3.08 10.62 3.67
C VAL A 365 3.26 10.49 5.18
N ASP A 366 2.14 10.47 5.90
CA ASP A 366 2.08 10.28 7.34
C ASP A 366 1.81 8.81 7.67
N CYS A 367 2.74 8.16 8.34
CA CYS A 367 2.55 6.83 8.88
C CYS A 367 2.05 6.94 10.33
N LEU A 368 0.90 6.35 10.65
CA LEU A 368 0.41 6.32 12.01
C LEU A 368 1.42 5.60 12.93
N PRO A 369 1.48 5.96 14.22
CA PRO A 369 2.36 5.30 15.16
C PRO A 369 1.91 3.86 15.43
N GLY A 370 2.85 2.91 15.42
CA GLY A 370 2.68 1.59 16.00
C GLY A 370 2.99 1.58 17.49
N VAL A 371 2.58 0.55 18.18
CA VAL A 371 2.80 0.37 19.63
C VAL A 371 4.03 -0.49 19.91
N ALA A 372 4.13 -1.65 19.24
CA ALA A 372 5.17 -2.64 19.46
C ALA A 372 5.33 -3.57 18.23
N SER A 373 6.22 -4.55 18.33
CA SER A 373 6.51 -5.51 17.26
C SER A 373 5.29 -6.21 16.67
N TYR A 374 4.29 -6.51 17.48
CA TYR A 374 3.08 -7.25 17.09
C TYR A 374 1.79 -6.44 17.21
N VAL A 375 1.90 -5.14 17.52
CA VAL A 375 0.78 -4.21 17.59
C VAL A 375 1.16 -2.99 16.77
N GLY A 376 0.66 -2.93 15.57
CA GLY A 376 1.06 -1.95 14.56
C GLY A 376 0.20 -0.69 14.52
N ALA A 377 0.40 0.08 13.47
CA ALA A 377 -0.33 1.31 13.20
C ALA A 377 -1.81 1.06 12.80
N ASP A 378 -2.12 -0.12 12.28
CA ASP A 378 -3.48 -0.61 12.02
C ASP A 378 -4.32 -0.61 13.31
N ILE A 379 -3.76 -1.10 14.40
CA ILE A 379 -4.43 -1.11 15.71
C ILE A 379 -4.59 0.30 16.28
N THR A 380 -3.61 1.16 16.15
CA THR A 380 -3.73 2.57 16.54
C THR A 380 -4.82 3.26 15.73
N GLY A 381 -4.87 3.01 14.41
CA GLY A 381 -5.94 3.49 13.54
C GLY A 381 -7.31 2.95 13.96
N GLY A 382 -7.41 1.66 14.31
CA GLY A 382 -8.64 1.03 14.81
C GLY A 382 -9.15 1.64 16.13
N VAL A 383 -8.25 1.88 17.09
CA VAL A 383 -8.56 2.55 18.37
C VAL A 383 -9.12 3.96 18.12
N LEU A 384 -8.52 4.72 17.20
CA LEU A 384 -9.01 6.02 16.79
C LEU A 384 -10.39 5.91 16.13
N ALA A 385 -10.53 5.01 15.17
CA ALA A 385 -11.75 4.85 14.37
C ALA A 385 -12.98 4.39 15.20
N CYS A 386 -12.77 3.61 16.27
CA CYS A 386 -13.85 3.18 17.15
C CYS A 386 -14.09 4.13 18.34
N GLY A 387 -13.31 5.21 18.48
CA GLY A 387 -13.43 6.18 19.57
C GLY A 387 -13.06 5.63 20.95
N LEU A 388 -12.30 4.52 21.02
CA LEU A 388 -11.95 3.87 22.28
C LEU A 388 -11.08 4.76 23.18
N ALA A 389 -10.22 5.59 22.59
CA ALA A 389 -9.39 6.53 23.35
C ALA A 389 -10.21 7.61 24.07
N GLU A 390 -11.49 7.79 23.76
CA GLU A 390 -12.39 8.74 24.43
C GLU A 390 -13.47 8.03 25.25
N ALA A 391 -13.46 6.68 25.29
CA ALA A 391 -14.51 5.90 25.96
C ALA A 391 -14.37 5.97 27.50
N ASP A 392 -15.46 6.33 28.19
CA ASP A 392 -15.55 6.27 29.65
C ASP A 392 -15.76 4.85 30.16
N ALA A 393 -16.53 4.05 29.40
CA ALA A 393 -16.80 2.67 29.75
C ALA A 393 -15.64 1.74 29.35
N LEU A 394 -15.43 0.68 30.13
CA LEU A 394 -14.50 -0.37 29.77
C LEU A 394 -14.89 -1.00 28.43
N THR A 395 -14.07 -0.79 27.41
CA THR A 395 -14.35 -1.18 26.03
C THR A 395 -13.29 -2.14 25.52
N LEU A 396 -13.71 -3.19 24.82
CA LEU A 396 -12.85 -4.14 24.14
C LEU A 396 -12.94 -3.93 22.63
N PHE A 397 -11.82 -3.61 22.01
CA PHE A 397 -11.63 -3.62 20.56
C PHE A 397 -10.91 -4.92 20.17
N ILE A 398 -11.42 -5.58 19.13
CA ILE A 398 -10.81 -6.79 18.57
C ILE A 398 -10.66 -6.60 17.06
N ASP A 399 -9.43 -6.73 16.57
CA ASP A 399 -9.14 -6.87 15.15
C ASP A 399 -8.97 -8.35 14.82
N VAL A 400 -9.79 -8.87 13.93
CA VAL A 400 -9.78 -10.27 13.50
C VAL A 400 -9.26 -10.34 12.07
N GLY A 401 -7.97 -10.61 11.93
CA GLY A 401 -7.29 -10.76 10.66
C GLY A 401 -6.46 -12.05 10.59
N THR A 402 -5.36 -12.01 9.84
CA THR A 402 -4.35 -13.09 9.83
C THR A 402 -3.77 -13.34 11.23
N ASN A 403 -3.68 -12.29 12.04
CA ASN A 403 -3.49 -12.38 13.49
C ASN A 403 -4.77 -11.89 14.18
N GLY A 404 -4.81 -11.99 15.51
CA GLY A 404 -5.85 -11.42 16.33
C GLY A 404 -5.24 -10.42 17.30
N GLU A 405 -5.52 -9.14 17.11
CA GLU A 405 -5.08 -8.08 18.00
C GLU A 405 -6.26 -7.60 18.84
N MET A 406 -6.00 -7.32 20.11
CA MET A 406 -7.01 -6.86 21.06
C MET A 406 -6.51 -5.65 21.83
N VAL A 407 -7.41 -4.69 22.05
CA VAL A 407 -7.18 -3.54 22.92
C VAL A 407 -8.34 -3.45 23.92
N LEU A 408 -8.00 -3.43 25.21
CA LEU A 408 -8.96 -3.28 26.28
C LEU A 408 -8.64 -2.03 27.09
N GLY A 409 -9.63 -1.23 27.42
CA GLY A 409 -9.42 -0.09 28.33
C GLY A 409 -10.50 0.98 28.27
N THR A 410 -10.12 2.14 28.74
CA THR A 410 -10.89 3.39 28.79
C THR A 410 -10.04 4.54 28.30
N ARG A 411 -10.56 5.77 28.31
CA ARG A 411 -9.77 6.98 28.01
C ARG A 411 -8.50 7.13 28.86
N ASP A 412 -8.46 6.59 30.07
CA ASP A 412 -7.37 6.81 31.02
C ASP A 412 -6.24 5.79 30.84
N TRP A 413 -6.54 4.61 30.31
CA TRP A 413 -5.56 3.55 30.10
C TRP A 413 -6.00 2.57 29.01
N LEU A 414 -5.04 2.04 28.27
CA LEU A 414 -5.23 0.99 27.27
C LEU A 414 -4.19 -0.11 27.47
N VAL A 415 -4.64 -1.35 27.40
CA VAL A 415 -3.78 -2.55 27.36
C VAL A 415 -4.02 -3.27 26.07
N THR A 416 -2.95 -3.71 25.42
CA THR A 416 -3.04 -4.40 24.14
C THR A 416 -2.28 -5.71 24.15
N CYS A 417 -2.81 -6.68 23.40
CA CYS A 417 -2.12 -7.93 23.12
C CYS A 417 -2.36 -8.35 21.66
N ALA A 418 -1.45 -9.17 21.14
CA ALA A 418 -1.59 -9.82 19.86
C ALA A 418 -1.54 -11.33 20.05
N CYS A 419 -2.41 -12.07 19.35
CA CYS A 419 -2.35 -13.51 19.27
C CYS A 419 -2.20 -13.97 17.82
N SER A 420 -1.45 -15.03 17.59
CA SER A 420 -1.30 -15.62 16.26
C SER A 420 -2.51 -16.52 15.98
N ALA A 421 -3.43 -16.04 15.16
CA ALA A 421 -4.55 -16.85 14.67
C ALA A 421 -4.12 -17.73 13.49
N GLY A 422 -3.12 -17.30 12.73
CA GLY A 422 -2.66 -17.92 11.50
C GLY A 422 -3.62 -17.67 10.33
N PRO A 423 -3.18 -17.93 9.08
CA PRO A 423 -3.94 -17.63 7.87
C PRO A 423 -4.98 -18.74 7.52
N ALA A 424 -5.62 -19.35 8.51
CA ALA A 424 -6.57 -20.44 8.28
C ALA A 424 -7.82 -19.96 7.51
N PHE A 425 -8.29 -18.74 7.80
CA PHE A 425 -9.42 -18.15 7.09
C PHE A 425 -9.11 -17.75 5.65
N GLU A 426 -7.84 -17.55 5.32
CA GLU A 426 -7.37 -17.34 3.95
C GLU A 426 -7.04 -18.66 3.25
N GLY A 427 -7.38 -19.79 3.84
CA GLY A 427 -7.19 -21.14 3.29
C GLY A 427 -5.79 -21.71 3.44
N ALA A 428 -4.87 -21.05 4.13
CA ALA A 428 -3.55 -21.55 4.38
C ALA A 428 -3.53 -22.50 5.60
N GLY A 429 -2.79 -23.61 5.48
CA GLY A 429 -2.71 -24.63 6.54
C GLY A 429 -3.91 -25.56 6.63
N VAL A 430 -4.94 -25.40 5.82
CA VAL A 430 -6.12 -26.27 5.72
C VAL A 430 -6.06 -27.05 4.42
N VAL A 431 -6.27 -28.37 4.47
CA VAL A 431 -6.04 -29.28 3.32
C VAL A 431 -6.85 -28.88 2.08
N CYS A 432 -8.12 -28.50 2.27
CA CYS A 432 -9.01 -28.03 1.19
C CYS A 432 -9.33 -26.55 1.31
N GLY A 433 -8.50 -25.78 2.03
CA GLY A 433 -8.69 -24.36 2.21
C GLY A 433 -8.41 -23.58 0.92
N MET A 434 -9.23 -22.57 0.65
CA MET A 434 -9.04 -21.62 -0.44
C MET A 434 -9.39 -20.22 0.02
N ARG A 435 -8.89 -19.24 -0.69
CA ARG A 435 -9.20 -17.82 -0.42
C ARG A 435 -10.62 -17.49 -0.83
N ALA A 436 -11.15 -16.36 -0.37
CA ALA A 436 -12.48 -15.85 -0.73
C ALA A 436 -12.51 -15.41 -2.22
N THR A 437 -12.37 -16.38 -3.12
CA THR A 437 -12.45 -16.26 -4.58
C THR A 437 -13.64 -17.05 -5.10
N ARG A 438 -13.95 -16.93 -6.39
CA ARG A 438 -15.01 -17.72 -7.03
C ARG A 438 -14.80 -19.21 -6.75
N GLY A 439 -15.84 -19.90 -6.27
CA GLY A 439 -15.79 -21.31 -5.89
C GLY A 439 -15.54 -21.55 -4.38
N ALA A 440 -15.19 -20.50 -3.61
CA ALA A 440 -15.04 -20.63 -2.17
C ALA A 440 -16.39 -20.65 -1.47
N ILE A 441 -16.52 -21.49 -0.45
CA ILE A 441 -17.71 -21.50 0.43
C ILE A 441 -17.62 -20.28 1.35
N GLU A 442 -18.64 -19.41 1.33
CA GLU A 442 -18.69 -18.18 2.14
C GLU A 442 -19.67 -18.28 3.31
N GLU A 443 -20.69 -19.15 3.22
CA GLU A 443 -21.67 -19.37 4.28
C GLU A 443 -22.02 -20.84 4.37
N VAL A 444 -22.24 -21.33 5.60
CA VAL A 444 -22.67 -22.71 5.88
C VAL A 444 -23.83 -22.70 6.90
N TRP A 445 -24.87 -23.41 6.59
CA TRP A 445 -26.01 -23.68 7.51
C TRP A 445 -26.09 -25.18 7.75
N ILE A 446 -26.26 -25.58 8.99
CA ILE A 446 -26.41 -26.97 9.39
C ILE A 446 -27.83 -27.17 9.89
N ASN A 447 -28.57 -28.11 9.30
CA ASN A 447 -29.88 -28.49 9.78
C ASN A 447 -29.74 -29.14 11.17
N SER A 448 -30.38 -28.55 12.17
CA SER A 448 -30.25 -28.97 13.58
C SER A 448 -30.82 -30.36 13.88
N GLN A 449 -31.63 -30.95 12.97
CA GLN A 449 -32.24 -32.28 13.14
C GLN A 449 -31.53 -33.36 12.34
N THR A 450 -31.15 -33.04 11.06
CA THR A 450 -30.52 -34.03 10.17
C THR A 450 -29.02 -33.90 10.15
N PHE A 451 -28.45 -32.80 10.65
CA PHE A 451 -27.03 -32.41 10.58
C PHE A 451 -26.47 -32.27 9.15
N GLU A 452 -27.39 -32.17 8.16
CA GLU A 452 -26.99 -31.94 6.78
C GLU A 452 -26.55 -30.49 6.57
N PRO A 453 -25.35 -30.25 5.97
CA PRO A 453 -24.90 -28.91 5.67
C PRO A 453 -25.53 -28.41 4.36
N THR A 454 -25.91 -27.15 4.36
CA THR A 454 -26.21 -26.35 3.17
C THR A 454 -25.22 -25.18 3.13
N TYR A 455 -24.74 -24.83 1.96
CA TYR A 455 -23.70 -23.79 1.86
C TYR A 455 -23.92 -22.90 0.64
N ARG A 456 -23.38 -21.69 0.71
CA ARG A 456 -23.33 -20.75 -0.39
C ARG A 456 -21.89 -20.61 -0.88
N VAL A 457 -21.73 -20.52 -2.20
CA VAL A 457 -20.43 -20.44 -2.89
C VAL A 457 -20.29 -19.09 -3.55
N ILE A 458 -19.13 -18.45 -3.42
CA ILE A 458 -18.84 -17.17 -4.05
C ILE A 458 -18.89 -17.33 -5.58
N GLY A 459 -19.71 -16.51 -6.24
CA GLY A 459 -19.84 -16.47 -7.70
C GLY A 459 -20.73 -17.54 -8.29
N GLU A 460 -21.44 -18.33 -7.49
CA GLU A 460 -22.60 -19.14 -7.89
C GLU A 460 -23.89 -18.39 -7.51
N THR A 461 -24.81 -18.26 -8.48
CA THR A 461 -26.13 -17.62 -8.31
C THR A 461 -27.19 -18.68 -8.13
#